data_0eba7a602287543e51982e2e17b12666
#
_entry.id   0eba7a602287543e51982e2e17b12666
#
_cell.length_a   1.000
_cell.length_b   1.000
_cell.length_c   1.000
_cell.angle_alpha   90.00
_cell.angle_beta   90.00
_cell.angle_gamma   90.00
#
_symmetry.space_group_name_H-M   'P 1'
#
loop_
_entity.id
_entity.type
_entity.pdbx_description
1 polymer ?
#
loop_
_entity_poly.entity_id
_entity_poly.type
_entity_poly.pdbx_seq_one_letter_code
_entity_poly.pdbx_strand_id
1 'polypeptide(L)'
;MSVGVIVPLPAYTLNPAFIAKKAEELGFESIWYHEHPVLPVSSGSAFPATGGEIPWTYAHFSEPYISLAMAAAVTSKIKLATGITLVPERNPLILAKEISVLDLHSGGRFIFGIGAGWNREETTMMGGDFDHRWTQTREAVEALKELWTKDEAEYHGRYYDFPPVYSYPKPVQQPHPPILLGGNAKNVLQRVARWGDGWLPNRTTAGEIEESRKILDTLASERDRDPASLTISVFGQATDTTRQQVDDFLNAGALRVSAWAPHCDSEKRWAMNLNAWPRR
;
A
#
# COMPACT_ATOMS: atom_id res chain seq x y z
N MET A 1 15.39 9.53 -6.73
CA MET A 1 14.10 10.00 -7.27
C MET A 1 13.02 9.52 -6.31
N SER A 2 12.04 10.37 -5.96
CA SER A 2 10.96 10.01 -5.01
C SER A 2 9.63 9.75 -5.75
N VAL A 3 9.72 9.18 -6.96
CA VAL A 3 8.54 8.89 -7.80
C VAL A 3 8.32 7.40 -7.91
N GLY A 4 7.12 6.96 -7.54
CA GLY A 4 6.65 5.58 -7.66
C GLY A 4 5.69 5.39 -8.84
N VAL A 5 5.61 4.17 -9.33
CA VAL A 5 4.66 3.78 -10.39
C VAL A 5 3.60 2.84 -9.86
N ILE A 6 2.34 3.16 -10.12
CA ILE A 6 1.18 2.34 -9.79
C ILE A 6 0.78 1.54 -11.01
N VAL A 7 0.59 0.23 -10.85
CA VAL A 7 0.27 -0.70 -11.95
C VAL A 7 -1.23 -0.97 -11.97
N PRO A 8 -2.01 -0.32 -12.87
CA PRO A 8 -3.46 -0.46 -12.93
C PRO A 8 -3.92 -1.54 -13.95
N LEU A 9 -3.03 -2.45 -14.32
CA LEU A 9 -3.25 -3.36 -15.43
C LEU A 9 -3.93 -4.66 -15.00
N PRO A 10 -4.81 -5.23 -15.84
CA PRO A 10 -5.26 -6.60 -15.66
C PRO A 10 -4.07 -7.57 -15.63
N ALA A 11 -4.18 -8.61 -14.79
CA ALA A 11 -3.11 -9.58 -14.51
C ALA A 11 -2.50 -10.24 -15.75
N TYR A 12 -3.28 -10.41 -16.79
CA TYR A 12 -2.87 -11.07 -18.05
C TYR A 12 -2.33 -10.11 -19.11
N THR A 13 -2.22 -8.80 -18.81
CA THR A 13 -1.76 -7.78 -19.79
C THR A 13 -0.25 -7.81 -19.96
N LEU A 14 0.49 -7.71 -18.86
CA LEU A 14 1.95 -7.68 -18.84
C LEU A 14 2.49 -8.49 -17.66
N ASN A 15 3.65 -9.11 -17.88
CA ASN A 15 4.33 -9.86 -16.82
C ASN A 15 4.85 -8.91 -15.72
N PRO A 16 4.52 -9.11 -14.43
CA PRO A 16 4.99 -8.27 -13.33
C PRO A 16 6.52 -8.15 -13.24
N ALA A 17 7.27 -9.21 -13.57
CA ALA A 17 8.73 -9.18 -13.58
C ALA A 17 9.26 -8.21 -14.66
N PHE A 18 8.66 -8.21 -15.86
CA PHE A 18 9.01 -7.25 -16.90
C PHE A 18 8.72 -5.81 -16.46
N ILE A 19 7.53 -5.57 -15.91
CA ILE A 19 7.10 -4.24 -15.44
C ILE A 19 8.09 -3.70 -14.40
N ALA A 20 8.42 -4.51 -13.39
CA ALA A 20 9.30 -4.11 -12.29
C ALA A 20 10.73 -3.84 -12.75
N LYS A 21 11.29 -4.75 -13.57
CA LYS A 21 12.63 -4.58 -14.15
C LYS A 21 12.71 -3.27 -14.95
N LYS A 22 11.71 -3.00 -15.78
CA LYS A 22 11.66 -1.78 -16.57
C LYS A 22 11.53 -0.53 -15.73
N ALA A 23 10.69 -0.55 -14.69
CA ALA A 23 10.55 0.55 -13.75
C ALA A 23 11.88 0.84 -13.01
N GLU A 24 12.58 -0.20 -12.56
CA GLU A 24 13.90 -0.05 -11.93
C GLU A 24 14.95 0.52 -12.90
N GLU A 25 15.04 0.01 -14.12
CA GLU A 25 15.95 0.53 -15.17
C GLU A 25 15.72 2.02 -15.45
N LEU A 26 14.46 2.45 -15.37
CA LEU A 26 14.06 3.83 -15.56
C LEU A 26 14.24 4.71 -14.30
N GLY A 27 14.65 4.12 -13.16
CA GLY A 27 14.96 4.82 -11.93
C GLY A 27 13.74 5.21 -11.08
N PHE A 28 12.60 4.52 -11.23
CA PHE A 28 11.49 4.69 -10.30
C PHE A 28 11.87 4.20 -8.90
N GLU A 29 11.39 4.91 -7.86
CA GLU A 29 11.70 4.59 -6.47
C GLU A 29 10.93 3.38 -5.99
N SER A 30 9.67 3.23 -6.43
CA SER A 30 8.77 2.18 -5.97
C SER A 30 7.78 1.73 -7.04
N ILE A 31 7.31 0.48 -6.90
CA ILE A 31 6.23 -0.09 -7.70
C ILE A 31 5.10 -0.54 -6.78
N TRP A 32 3.85 -0.25 -7.18
CA TRP A 32 2.67 -0.42 -6.35
C TRP A 32 1.62 -1.27 -7.05
N TYR A 33 1.13 -2.31 -6.35
CA TYR A 33 0.02 -3.16 -6.81
C TYR A 33 -1.19 -3.01 -5.90
N HIS A 34 -2.38 -3.02 -6.53
CA HIS A 34 -3.68 -2.95 -5.85
C HIS A 34 -4.16 -4.34 -5.44
N GLU A 35 -5.19 -4.35 -4.61
CA GLU A 35 -5.88 -5.57 -4.23
C GLU A 35 -7.38 -5.42 -4.39
N HIS A 36 -7.96 -6.39 -5.11
CA HIS A 36 -9.36 -6.80 -5.08
C HIS A 36 -9.37 -8.31 -5.36
N PRO A 37 -9.42 -9.18 -4.33
CA PRO A 37 -9.36 -10.64 -4.50
C PRO A 37 -10.52 -11.16 -5.35
N VAL A 38 -11.69 -10.60 -5.12
CA VAL A 38 -12.92 -10.88 -5.85
C VAL A 38 -13.73 -9.59 -5.96
N LEU A 39 -14.48 -9.45 -7.03
CA LEU A 39 -15.42 -8.32 -7.17
C LEU A 39 -16.83 -8.88 -7.38
N PRO A 40 -17.81 -8.48 -6.55
CA PRO A 40 -19.19 -8.91 -6.73
C PRO A 40 -19.72 -8.52 -8.11
N VAL A 41 -20.42 -9.43 -8.78
CA VAL A 41 -21.10 -9.14 -10.05
C VAL A 41 -22.17 -8.06 -9.86
N SER A 42 -22.81 -8.06 -8.68
CA SER A 42 -23.77 -7.04 -8.27
C SER A 42 -23.33 -6.49 -6.92
N SER A 43 -23.12 -5.19 -6.84
CA SER A 43 -22.74 -4.49 -5.61
C SER A 43 -23.59 -3.24 -5.45
N GLY A 44 -24.05 -2.99 -4.21
CA GLY A 44 -24.66 -1.73 -3.81
C GLY A 44 -23.63 -0.66 -3.48
N SER A 45 -22.36 -1.03 -3.37
CA SER A 45 -21.26 -0.12 -3.04
C SER A 45 -20.87 0.71 -4.26
N ALA A 46 -21.03 2.04 -4.16
CA ALA A 46 -20.58 2.96 -5.21
C ALA A 46 -19.05 3.04 -5.28
N PHE A 47 -18.51 3.17 -6.50
CA PHE A 47 -17.07 3.34 -6.66
C PHE A 47 -16.59 4.66 -6.04
N PRO A 48 -15.69 4.66 -5.06
CA PRO A 48 -15.32 5.84 -4.28
C PRO A 48 -14.75 6.98 -5.11
N ALA A 49 -14.20 6.65 -6.27
CA ALA A 49 -13.56 7.62 -7.15
C ALA A 49 -14.55 8.52 -7.88
N THR A 50 -15.70 8.01 -8.28
CA THR A 50 -16.66 8.71 -9.15
C THR A 50 -18.09 8.66 -8.61
N GLY A 51 -18.38 7.82 -7.62
CA GLY A 51 -19.76 7.51 -7.17
C GLY A 51 -20.56 6.68 -8.18
N GLY A 52 -19.93 6.22 -9.27
CA GLY A 52 -20.54 5.48 -10.36
C GLY A 52 -20.15 4.01 -10.38
N GLU A 53 -20.13 3.45 -11.60
CA GLU A 53 -19.74 2.07 -11.84
C GLU A 53 -18.26 1.80 -11.54
N ILE A 54 -17.99 0.61 -11.03
CA ILE A 54 -16.63 0.14 -10.79
C ILE A 54 -15.95 -0.15 -12.12
N PRO A 55 -14.76 0.39 -12.40
CA PRO A 55 -14.06 0.07 -13.63
C PRO A 55 -13.83 -1.44 -13.78
N TRP A 56 -14.09 -1.98 -14.96
CA TRP A 56 -13.98 -3.42 -15.24
C TRP A 56 -12.60 -4.01 -14.88
N THR A 57 -11.53 -3.19 -14.94
CA THR A 57 -10.17 -3.59 -14.61
C THR A 57 -10.00 -4.04 -13.15
N TYR A 58 -10.88 -3.59 -12.25
CA TYR A 58 -10.82 -3.94 -10.82
C TYR A 58 -11.05 -5.45 -10.58
N ALA A 59 -11.93 -6.08 -11.37
CA ALA A 59 -12.15 -7.53 -11.31
C ALA A 59 -10.99 -8.35 -11.89
N HIS A 60 -9.99 -7.69 -12.48
CA HIS A 60 -8.89 -8.33 -13.20
C HIS A 60 -7.51 -7.98 -12.64
N PHE A 61 -7.43 -7.34 -11.48
CA PHE A 61 -6.14 -7.04 -10.86
C PHE A 61 -5.37 -8.32 -10.55
N SER A 62 -4.05 -8.23 -10.68
CA SER A 62 -3.16 -9.29 -10.24
C SER A 62 -3.13 -9.34 -8.72
N GLU A 63 -2.97 -10.55 -8.18
CA GLU A 63 -2.71 -10.71 -6.76
C GLU A 63 -1.40 -9.99 -6.38
N PRO A 64 -1.43 -9.05 -5.41
CA PRO A 64 -0.29 -8.16 -5.19
C PRO A 64 0.97 -8.87 -4.69
N TYR A 65 0.86 -9.83 -3.77
CA TYR A 65 2.04 -10.52 -3.21
C TYR A 65 2.74 -11.42 -4.22
N ILE A 66 1.97 -12.07 -5.10
CA ILE A 66 2.53 -12.86 -6.21
C ILE A 66 3.27 -11.93 -7.18
N SER A 67 2.64 -10.82 -7.57
CA SER A 67 3.25 -9.83 -8.48
C SER A 67 4.52 -9.22 -7.88
N LEU A 68 4.48 -8.89 -6.59
CA LEU A 68 5.64 -8.32 -5.88
C LEU A 68 6.76 -9.35 -5.67
N ALA A 69 6.44 -10.64 -5.48
CA ALA A 69 7.44 -11.70 -5.43
C ALA A 69 8.15 -11.87 -6.79
N MET A 70 7.40 -11.83 -7.90
CA MET A 70 7.99 -11.81 -9.25
C MET A 70 8.87 -10.58 -9.48
N ALA A 71 8.44 -9.42 -9.01
CA ALA A 71 9.22 -8.18 -9.06
C ALA A 71 10.51 -8.29 -8.22
N ALA A 72 10.41 -8.82 -7.00
CA ALA A 72 11.56 -9.01 -6.10
C ALA A 72 12.67 -9.84 -6.74
N ALA A 73 12.28 -10.91 -7.46
CA ALA A 73 13.21 -11.87 -8.07
C ALA A 73 14.08 -11.26 -9.18
N VAL A 74 13.67 -10.15 -9.79
CA VAL A 74 14.35 -9.56 -10.98
C VAL A 74 14.86 -8.15 -10.76
N THR A 75 14.67 -7.60 -9.56
CA THR A 75 15.07 -6.23 -9.17
C THR A 75 15.92 -6.23 -7.91
N SER A 76 16.67 -5.16 -7.68
CA SER A 76 17.56 -5.04 -6.52
C SER A 76 17.46 -3.73 -5.75
N LYS A 77 16.79 -2.72 -6.29
CA LYS A 77 16.75 -1.35 -5.73
C LYS A 77 15.33 -0.81 -5.54
N ILE A 78 14.45 -1.03 -6.53
CA ILE A 78 13.08 -0.50 -6.51
C ILE A 78 12.33 -1.07 -5.29
N LYS A 79 11.63 -0.21 -4.58
CA LYS A 79 10.77 -0.63 -3.46
C LYS A 79 9.50 -1.28 -3.98
N LEU A 80 9.02 -2.26 -3.24
CA LEU A 80 7.89 -3.11 -3.58
C LEU A 80 6.75 -2.78 -2.64
N ALA A 81 5.60 -2.37 -3.14
CA ALA A 81 4.57 -1.84 -2.28
C ALA A 81 3.16 -2.34 -2.63
N THR A 82 2.34 -2.55 -1.61
CA THR A 82 0.91 -2.69 -1.80
C THR A 82 0.21 -1.33 -1.71
N GLY A 83 -0.68 -1.07 -2.62
CA GLY A 83 -1.43 0.17 -2.64
C GLY A 83 -2.89 -0.05 -3.03
N ILE A 84 -3.62 -0.70 -2.15
CA ILE A 84 -3.39 -1.15 -0.78
C ILE A 84 -3.74 -2.62 -0.58
N THR A 85 -3.23 -3.25 0.47
CA THR A 85 -3.77 -4.51 0.98
C THR A 85 -5.08 -4.29 1.73
N LEU A 86 -6.10 -5.07 1.43
CA LEU A 86 -7.40 -5.07 2.11
C LEU A 86 -7.32 -5.95 3.37
N VAL A 87 -6.77 -5.41 4.46
CA VAL A 87 -6.41 -6.18 5.67
C VAL A 87 -7.57 -6.98 6.29
N PRO A 88 -8.83 -6.45 6.38
CA PRO A 88 -9.95 -7.24 6.91
C PRO A 88 -10.32 -8.47 6.07
N GLU A 89 -9.82 -8.56 4.86
CA GLU A 89 -10.10 -9.62 3.90
C GLU A 89 -9.05 -10.73 3.89
N ARG A 90 -8.05 -10.62 4.80
CA ARG A 90 -6.93 -11.57 4.90
C ARG A 90 -6.79 -12.15 6.31
N ASN A 91 -6.35 -13.40 6.37
CA ASN A 91 -5.95 -14.01 7.63
C ASN A 91 -4.57 -13.45 8.05
N PRO A 92 -4.42 -12.84 9.25
CA PRO A 92 -3.18 -12.19 9.67
C PRO A 92 -2.01 -13.17 9.85
N LEU A 93 -2.25 -14.45 10.21
CA LEU A 93 -1.19 -15.44 10.35
C LEU A 93 -0.54 -15.78 9.00
N ILE A 94 -1.35 -15.89 7.93
CA ILE A 94 -0.86 -16.11 6.58
C ILE A 94 -0.19 -14.84 6.05
N LEU A 95 -0.85 -13.69 6.23
CA LEU A 95 -0.34 -12.40 5.77
C LEU A 95 1.02 -12.05 6.41
N ALA A 96 1.20 -12.35 7.70
CA ALA A 96 2.48 -12.17 8.38
C ALA A 96 3.59 -12.97 7.71
N LYS A 97 3.31 -14.22 7.33
CA LYS A 97 4.25 -15.09 6.65
C LYS A 97 4.60 -14.59 5.25
N GLU A 98 3.60 -14.22 4.46
CA GLU A 98 3.78 -13.69 3.11
C GLU A 98 4.69 -12.44 3.12
N ILE A 99 4.39 -11.49 4.01
CA ILE A 99 5.16 -10.25 4.15
C ILE A 99 6.59 -10.52 4.61
N SER A 100 6.78 -11.37 5.63
CA SER A 100 8.12 -11.69 6.14
C SER A 100 9.00 -12.33 5.07
N VAL A 101 8.44 -13.25 4.29
CA VAL A 101 9.18 -13.94 3.21
C VAL A 101 9.48 -12.97 2.07
N LEU A 102 8.52 -12.14 1.68
CA LEU A 102 8.73 -11.12 0.65
C LEU A 102 9.80 -10.09 1.08
N ASP A 103 9.73 -9.63 2.33
CA ASP A 103 10.72 -8.69 2.87
C ASP A 103 12.12 -9.28 2.90
N LEU A 104 12.24 -10.53 3.37
CA LEU A 104 13.51 -11.27 3.37
C LEU A 104 14.10 -11.40 1.95
N HIS A 105 13.33 -11.91 1.00
CA HIS A 105 13.84 -12.15 -0.36
C HIS A 105 14.01 -10.89 -1.19
N SER A 106 13.33 -9.80 -0.83
CA SER A 106 13.57 -8.49 -1.42
C SER A 106 14.75 -7.73 -0.79
N GLY A 107 15.30 -8.22 0.33
CA GLY A 107 16.36 -7.52 1.06
C GLY A 107 15.86 -6.23 1.74
N GLY A 108 14.66 -6.26 2.33
CA GLY A 108 14.09 -5.14 3.08
C GLY A 108 13.54 -4.01 2.20
N ARG A 109 12.98 -4.34 1.03
CA ARG A 109 12.42 -3.34 0.11
C ARG A 109 10.90 -3.25 0.15
N PHE A 110 10.23 -4.03 0.98
CA PHE A 110 8.78 -4.04 1.03
C PHE A 110 8.21 -2.86 1.81
N ILE A 111 7.11 -2.29 1.30
CA ILE A 111 6.30 -1.25 1.95
C ILE A 111 4.87 -1.76 2.05
N PHE A 112 4.36 -1.83 3.25
CA PHE A 112 3.03 -2.36 3.53
C PHE A 112 1.98 -1.24 3.53
N GLY A 113 1.45 -0.91 2.36
CA GLY A 113 0.30 -0.02 2.21
C GLY A 113 -1.00 -0.77 2.48
N ILE A 114 -1.80 -0.29 3.41
CA ILE A 114 -3.00 -0.97 3.91
C ILE A 114 -4.26 -0.12 3.86
N GLY A 115 -5.40 -0.77 3.77
CA GLY A 115 -6.72 -0.16 3.92
C GLY A 115 -7.74 -1.14 4.48
N ALA A 116 -8.90 -0.59 4.82
CA ALA A 116 -9.99 -1.36 5.41
C ALA A 116 -11.06 -1.84 4.41
N GLY A 117 -10.87 -1.57 3.12
CA GLY A 117 -11.85 -1.87 2.09
C GLY A 117 -12.96 -0.82 1.98
N TRP A 118 -13.55 -0.72 0.81
CA TRP A 118 -14.67 0.19 0.51
C TRP A 118 -15.90 -0.55 -0.01
N ASN A 119 -15.72 -1.75 -0.58
CA ASN A 119 -16.80 -2.57 -1.09
C ASN A 119 -17.32 -3.49 0.03
N ARG A 120 -18.56 -3.21 0.48
CA ARG A 120 -19.18 -3.94 1.60
C ARG A 120 -19.34 -5.42 1.28
N GLU A 121 -19.79 -5.70 0.08
CA GLU A 121 -20.09 -7.07 -0.35
C GLU A 121 -18.81 -7.90 -0.46
N GLU A 122 -17.75 -7.35 -1.02
CA GLU A 122 -16.44 -7.98 -1.09
C GLU A 122 -15.90 -8.27 0.31
N THR A 123 -15.82 -7.26 1.16
CA THR A 123 -15.34 -7.41 2.53
C THR A 123 -16.14 -8.48 3.30
N THR A 124 -17.47 -8.50 3.15
CA THR A 124 -18.32 -9.49 3.81
C THR A 124 -18.09 -10.91 3.29
N MET A 125 -17.95 -11.09 1.98
CA MET A 125 -17.66 -12.40 1.37
C MET A 125 -16.29 -12.95 1.82
N MET A 126 -15.32 -12.07 2.03
CA MET A 126 -13.99 -12.43 2.50
C MET A 126 -13.92 -12.62 4.03
N GLY A 127 -15.04 -12.53 4.75
CA GLY A 127 -15.13 -12.76 6.19
C GLY A 127 -14.83 -11.52 7.05
N GLY A 128 -14.74 -10.33 6.43
CA GLY A 128 -14.53 -9.08 7.15
C GLY A 128 -15.82 -8.48 7.72
N ASP A 129 -15.69 -7.78 8.85
CA ASP A 129 -16.74 -6.97 9.44
C ASP A 129 -16.68 -5.54 8.88
N PHE A 130 -17.46 -5.28 7.82
CA PHE A 130 -17.41 -3.99 7.12
C PHE A 130 -17.73 -2.80 8.04
N ASP A 131 -18.66 -2.94 8.97
CA ASP A 131 -19.06 -1.84 9.85
C ASP A 131 -17.99 -1.50 10.89
N HIS A 132 -17.21 -2.48 11.30
CA HIS A 132 -16.09 -2.32 12.23
C HIS A 132 -14.72 -2.56 11.59
N ARG A 133 -14.64 -2.51 10.26
CA ARG A 133 -13.42 -2.87 9.49
C ARG A 133 -12.14 -2.16 9.94
N TRP A 134 -12.24 -0.92 10.43
CA TRP A 134 -11.06 -0.22 10.96
C TRP A 134 -10.61 -0.75 12.32
N THR A 135 -11.53 -1.28 13.14
CA THR A 135 -11.17 -1.97 14.39
C THR A 135 -10.50 -3.31 14.05
N GLN A 136 -11.08 -4.05 13.11
CA GLN A 136 -10.51 -5.31 12.61
C GLN A 136 -9.12 -5.09 11.97
N THR A 137 -8.95 -4.04 11.15
CA THR A 137 -7.64 -3.66 10.57
C THR A 137 -6.61 -3.38 11.67
N ARG A 138 -6.98 -2.61 12.70
CA ARG A 138 -6.08 -2.30 13.80
C ARG A 138 -5.63 -3.56 14.53
N GLU A 139 -6.56 -4.44 14.91
CA GLU A 139 -6.23 -5.70 15.60
C GLU A 139 -5.34 -6.61 14.73
N ALA A 140 -5.63 -6.69 13.42
CA ALA A 140 -4.76 -7.41 12.49
C ALA A 140 -3.33 -6.85 12.49
N VAL A 141 -3.18 -5.51 12.42
CA VAL A 141 -1.85 -4.87 12.46
C VAL A 141 -1.13 -5.11 13.79
N GLU A 142 -1.85 -5.06 14.90
CA GLU A 142 -1.28 -5.39 16.21
C GLU A 142 -0.80 -6.85 16.25
N ALA A 143 -1.61 -7.79 15.78
CA ALA A 143 -1.25 -9.21 15.66
C ALA A 143 -0.05 -9.44 14.72
N LEU A 144 -0.01 -8.74 13.57
CA LEU A 144 1.14 -8.78 12.65
C LEU A 144 2.43 -8.31 13.33
N LYS A 145 2.38 -7.23 14.10
CA LYS A 145 3.55 -6.73 14.84
C LYS A 145 4.05 -7.74 15.87
N GLU A 146 3.16 -8.40 16.61
CA GLU A 146 3.55 -9.50 17.50
C GLU A 146 4.25 -10.63 16.73
N LEU A 147 3.65 -11.09 15.62
CA LEU A 147 4.20 -12.15 14.78
C LEU A 147 5.57 -11.82 14.18
N TRP A 148 5.82 -10.54 13.88
CA TRP A 148 7.09 -10.10 13.30
C TRP A 148 8.20 -9.84 14.31
N THR A 149 7.85 -9.48 15.55
CA THR A 149 8.84 -8.98 16.54
C THR A 149 9.11 -9.93 17.70
N LYS A 150 8.17 -10.85 18.02
CA LYS A 150 8.30 -11.79 19.13
C LYS A 150 8.72 -13.17 18.65
N ASP A 151 9.57 -13.85 19.42
CA ASP A 151 9.93 -15.25 19.13
C ASP A 151 8.72 -16.15 19.29
N GLU A 152 8.06 -16.09 20.43
CA GLU A 152 6.75 -16.68 20.68
C GLU A 152 5.72 -15.56 20.67
N ALA A 153 4.89 -15.52 19.63
CA ALA A 153 3.89 -14.50 19.41
C ALA A 153 2.51 -15.02 19.79
N GLU A 154 1.76 -14.23 20.52
CA GLU A 154 0.34 -14.47 20.85
C GLU A 154 -0.45 -13.18 20.67
N TYR A 155 -1.75 -13.31 20.42
CA TYR A 155 -2.63 -12.15 20.34
C TYR A 155 -4.04 -12.52 20.81
N HIS A 156 -4.65 -11.66 21.63
CA HIS A 156 -5.98 -11.86 22.20
C HIS A 156 -6.84 -10.61 21.98
N GLY A 157 -7.53 -10.58 20.86
CA GLY A 157 -8.43 -9.50 20.46
C GLY A 157 -9.87 -10.01 20.20
N ARG A 158 -10.71 -9.12 19.73
CA ARG A 158 -12.08 -9.43 19.36
C ARG A 158 -12.18 -10.21 18.05
N TYR A 159 -11.34 -9.84 17.07
CA TYR A 159 -11.36 -10.39 15.71
C TYR A 159 -10.32 -11.49 15.51
N TYR A 160 -9.22 -11.41 16.23
CA TYR A 160 -8.13 -12.36 16.12
C TYR A 160 -7.72 -12.80 17.51
N ASP A 161 -7.63 -14.12 17.68
CA ASP A 161 -7.27 -14.77 18.94
C ASP A 161 -6.45 -16.02 18.62
N PHE A 162 -5.21 -16.08 19.11
CA PHE A 162 -4.34 -17.24 18.94
C PHE A 162 -3.34 -17.35 20.08
N PRO A 163 -3.06 -18.59 20.53
CA PRO A 163 -2.09 -18.87 21.58
C PRO A 163 -0.65 -18.61 21.08
N PRO A 164 0.37 -18.72 21.96
CA PRO A 164 1.76 -18.61 21.55
C PRO A 164 2.10 -19.50 20.36
N VAL A 165 2.64 -18.87 19.30
CA VAL A 165 3.04 -19.53 18.05
C VAL A 165 4.41 -19.06 17.60
N TYR A 166 5.14 -19.92 16.88
CA TYR A 166 6.34 -19.54 16.15
C TYR A 166 5.98 -19.08 14.75
N SER A 167 6.42 -17.88 14.37
CA SER A 167 6.26 -17.32 13.01
C SER A 167 7.60 -16.88 12.45
N TYR A 168 8.25 -17.73 11.67
CA TYR A 168 9.53 -17.46 11.00
C TYR A 168 9.43 -17.67 9.49
N PRO A 169 10.27 -16.96 8.66
CA PRO A 169 11.28 -15.99 9.10
C PRO A 169 10.66 -14.72 9.66
N LYS A 170 11.45 -13.91 10.38
CA LYS A 170 11.08 -12.54 10.69
C LYS A 170 11.44 -11.64 9.51
N PRO A 171 10.78 -10.48 9.33
CA PRO A 171 11.22 -9.48 8.37
C PRO A 171 12.66 -9.02 8.61
N VAL A 172 13.38 -8.63 7.57
CA VAL A 172 14.73 -8.05 7.72
C VAL A 172 14.67 -6.57 8.11
N GLN A 173 13.59 -5.88 7.74
CA GLN A 173 13.34 -4.51 8.21
C GLN A 173 12.97 -4.52 9.69
N GLN A 174 13.57 -3.63 10.47
CA GLN A 174 13.36 -3.56 11.91
C GLN A 174 12.65 -2.26 12.31
N PRO A 175 11.66 -2.34 13.19
CA PRO A 175 11.09 -3.54 13.83
C PRO A 175 10.22 -4.38 12.87
N HIS A 176 9.78 -3.83 11.77
CA HIS A 176 8.97 -4.48 10.72
C HIS A 176 8.93 -3.60 9.46
N PRO A 177 8.45 -4.08 8.31
CA PRO A 177 8.20 -3.25 7.12
C PRO A 177 7.28 -2.07 7.45
N PRO A 178 7.52 -0.85 6.89
CA PRO A 178 6.72 0.32 7.20
C PRO A 178 5.26 0.14 6.78
N ILE A 179 4.35 0.46 7.71
CA ILE A 179 2.89 0.31 7.56
C ILE A 179 2.28 1.66 7.21
N LEU A 180 1.80 1.82 5.98
CA LEU A 180 1.19 3.04 5.49
C LEU A 180 -0.33 2.91 5.41
N LEU A 181 -1.08 3.77 6.11
CA LEU A 181 -2.53 3.74 6.10
C LEU A 181 -3.09 4.51 4.91
N GLY A 182 -3.84 3.83 4.08
CA GLY A 182 -4.46 4.37 2.87
C GLY A 182 -5.76 5.12 3.12
N GLY A 183 -6.01 6.07 2.23
CA GLY A 183 -7.28 6.82 2.16
C GLY A 183 -7.32 8.10 2.96
N ASN A 184 -8.48 8.80 2.83
CA ASN A 184 -8.69 10.15 3.38
C ASN A 184 -9.80 10.18 4.43
N ALA A 185 -9.99 9.07 5.18
CA ALA A 185 -11.00 9.01 6.24
C ALA A 185 -10.71 10.03 7.35
N LYS A 186 -11.76 10.66 7.91
CA LYS A 186 -11.67 11.74 8.92
C LYS A 186 -10.62 11.50 10.02
N ASN A 187 -10.44 10.25 10.47
CA ASN A 187 -9.56 9.91 11.59
C ASN A 187 -8.27 9.21 11.11
N VAL A 188 -7.90 9.32 9.82
CA VAL A 188 -6.74 8.57 9.30
C VAL A 188 -5.44 9.01 9.95
N LEU A 189 -5.21 10.31 10.12
CA LEU A 189 -3.97 10.85 10.72
C LEU A 189 -3.82 10.42 12.19
N GLN A 190 -4.93 10.39 12.96
CA GLN A 190 -4.90 9.88 14.33
C GLN A 190 -4.55 8.38 14.37
N ARG A 191 -5.05 7.59 13.42
CA ARG A 191 -4.69 6.17 13.31
C ARG A 191 -3.22 5.99 12.95
N VAL A 192 -2.72 6.76 11.98
CA VAL A 192 -1.28 6.78 11.62
C VAL A 192 -0.43 7.06 12.85
N ALA A 193 -0.73 8.12 13.59
CA ALA A 193 0.04 8.50 14.77
C ALA A 193 -0.03 7.45 15.90
N ARG A 194 -1.12 6.67 15.99
CA ARG A 194 -1.30 5.65 17.05
C ARG A 194 -0.63 4.33 16.74
N TRP A 195 -0.70 3.82 15.51
CA TRP A 195 -0.28 2.46 15.20
C TRP A 195 0.29 2.24 13.78
N GLY A 196 0.30 3.27 12.92
CA GLY A 196 0.94 3.23 11.60
C GLY A 196 2.32 3.86 11.59
N ASP A 197 2.98 3.82 10.42
CA ASP A 197 4.28 4.44 10.18
C ASP A 197 4.22 5.52 9.08
N GLY A 198 3.05 5.67 8.48
CA GLY A 198 2.81 6.74 7.51
C GLY A 198 1.41 6.75 6.95
N TRP A 199 1.14 7.79 6.20
CA TRP A 199 -0.11 8.03 5.52
C TRP A 199 0.05 7.89 4.00
N LEU A 200 -0.94 7.25 3.37
CA LEU A 200 -1.01 7.02 1.94
C LEU A 200 -2.27 7.71 1.37
N PRO A 201 -2.28 9.06 1.30
CA PRO A 201 -3.42 9.81 0.76
C PRO A 201 -3.58 9.60 -0.74
N ASN A 202 -4.83 9.64 -1.19
CA ASN A 202 -5.15 9.71 -2.60
C ASN A 202 -5.94 11.00 -2.89
N ARG A 203 -5.86 11.50 -4.14
CA ARG A 203 -6.62 12.69 -4.58
C ARG A 203 -6.47 13.87 -3.63
N THR A 204 -5.25 14.26 -3.36
CA THR A 204 -4.88 15.35 -2.47
C THR A 204 -4.10 16.43 -3.22
N THR A 205 -4.00 17.61 -2.63
CA THR A 205 -3.22 18.74 -3.10
C THR A 205 -1.97 18.94 -2.25
N ALA A 206 -0.97 19.66 -2.75
CA ALA A 206 0.23 19.98 -1.99
C ALA A 206 -0.10 20.78 -0.71
N GLY A 207 -1.07 21.70 -0.77
CA GLY A 207 -1.53 22.44 0.42
C GLY A 207 -2.12 21.54 1.51
N GLU A 208 -2.94 20.56 1.12
CA GLU A 208 -3.49 19.57 2.07
C GLU A 208 -2.39 18.67 2.67
N ILE A 209 -1.33 18.37 1.91
CA ILE A 209 -0.17 17.62 2.43
C ILE A 209 0.58 18.45 3.47
N GLU A 210 0.84 19.74 3.19
CA GLU A 210 1.52 20.62 4.14
C GLU A 210 0.73 20.78 5.46
N GLU A 211 -0.58 20.92 5.37
CA GLU A 211 -1.45 21.00 6.55
C GLU A 211 -1.45 19.65 7.31
N SER A 212 -1.58 18.53 6.60
CA SER A 212 -1.57 17.19 7.20
C SER A 212 -0.22 16.86 7.85
N ARG A 213 0.90 17.36 7.30
CA ARG A 213 2.22 17.21 7.90
C ARG A 213 2.26 17.86 9.28
N LYS A 214 1.81 19.09 9.39
CA LYS A 214 1.74 19.83 10.67
C LYS A 214 0.87 19.09 11.70
N ILE A 215 -0.26 18.54 11.27
CA ILE A 215 -1.13 17.73 12.13
C ILE A 215 -0.43 16.45 12.59
N LEU A 216 0.23 15.73 11.67
CA LEU A 216 0.95 14.51 12.02
C LEU A 216 2.11 14.76 12.98
N ASP A 217 2.84 15.88 12.82
CA ASP A 217 3.93 16.26 13.71
C ASP A 217 3.42 16.51 15.13
N THR A 218 2.30 17.22 15.26
CA THR A 218 1.64 17.44 16.56
C THR A 218 1.18 16.12 17.18
N LEU A 219 0.48 15.28 16.40
CA LEU A 219 -0.04 14.00 16.89
C LEU A 219 1.06 13.02 17.27
N ALA A 220 2.20 13.05 16.59
CA ALA A 220 3.38 12.24 16.93
C ALA A 220 3.97 12.70 18.28
N SER A 221 4.20 14.02 18.42
CA SER A 221 4.76 14.61 19.65
C SER A 221 3.87 14.36 20.87
N GLU A 222 2.55 14.43 20.73
CA GLU A 222 1.58 14.08 21.78
C GLU A 222 1.65 12.60 22.23
N ARG A 223 2.37 11.76 21.50
CA ARG A 223 2.50 10.30 21.73
C ARG A 223 3.94 9.87 21.95
N ASP A 224 4.83 10.81 22.24
CA ASP A 224 6.27 10.58 22.42
C ASP A 224 6.91 9.84 21.23
N ARG A 225 6.35 10.07 19.99
CA ARG A 225 6.93 9.56 18.75
C ARG A 225 7.71 10.67 18.05
N ASP A 226 8.81 10.28 17.42
CA ASP A 226 9.53 11.19 16.53
C ASP A 226 8.63 11.55 15.31
N PRO A 227 8.30 12.83 15.09
CA PRO A 227 7.53 13.26 13.92
C PRO A 227 8.13 12.81 12.58
N ALA A 228 9.47 12.74 12.48
CA ALA A 228 10.17 12.28 11.29
C ALA A 228 9.96 10.79 11.01
N SER A 229 9.54 9.99 12.00
CA SER A 229 9.19 8.57 11.82
C SER A 229 7.89 8.35 11.06
N LEU A 230 7.02 9.37 10.98
CA LEU A 230 5.73 9.30 10.28
C LEU A 230 5.84 9.89 8.89
N THR A 231 5.78 9.04 7.88
CA THR A 231 5.96 9.47 6.47
C THR A 231 4.62 9.77 5.78
N ILE A 232 4.66 10.60 4.71
CA ILE A 232 3.53 10.80 3.80
C ILE A 232 3.96 10.33 2.42
N SER A 233 3.20 9.39 1.85
CA SER A 233 3.41 8.86 0.50
C SER A 233 2.19 9.20 -0.34
N VAL A 234 2.25 10.24 -1.15
CA VAL A 234 1.13 10.66 -2.01
C VAL A 234 0.85 9.59 -3.05
N PHE A 235 -0.39 9.13 -3.16
CA PHE A 235 -0.78 7.99 -3.96
C PHE A 235 -1.87 8.35 -4.98
N GLY A 236 -1.84 7.69 -6.14
CA GLY A 236 -2.93 7.77 -7.12
C GLY A 236 -3.00 9.08 -7.88
N GLN A 237 -1.87 9.76 -8.13
CA GLN A 237 -1.85 10.93 -8.98
C GLN A 237 -2.10 10.55 -10.45
N ALA A 238 -2.58 11.51 -11.23
CA ALA A 238 -2.93 11.30 -12.62
C ALA A 238 -1.71 10.90 -13.48
N THR A 239 -1.98 10.26 -14.60
CA THR A 239 -0.95 9.79 -15.55
C THR A 239 -0.16 10.93 -16.21
N ASP A 240 -0.72 12.13 -16.22
CA ASP A 240 -0.14 13.37 -16.74
C ASP A 240 0.47 14.27 -15.65
N THR A 241 0.66 13.73 -14.44
CA THR A 241 1.31 14.46 -13.34
C THR A 241 2.65 15.01 -13.79
N THR A 242 2.80 16.33 -13.68
CA THR A 242 4.00 17.05 -14.11
C THR A 242 5.11 17.00 -13.07
N ARG A 243 6.33 17.29 -13.50
CA ARG A 243 7.48 17.43 -12.60
C ARG A 243 7.23 18.47 -11.52
N GLN A 244 6.65 19.62 -11.88
CA GLN A 244 6.34 20.68 -10.93
C GLN A 244 5.39 20.20 -9.83
N GLN A 245 4.34 19.47 -10.19
CA GLN A 245 3.40 18.90 -9.21
C GLN A 245 4.07 17.91 -8.28
N VAL A 246 5.00 17.09 -8.78
CA VAL A 246 5.79 16.19 -7.92
C VAL A 246 6.64 16.99 -6.93
N ASP A 247 7.35 18.02 -7.42
CA ASP A 247 8.20 18.88 -6.58
C ASP A 247 7.35 19.65 -5.55
N ASP A 248 6.15 20.09 -5.90
CA ASP A 248 5.22 20.76 -4.98
C ASP A 248 4.80 19.83 -3.83
N PHE A 249 4.49 18.55 -4.10
CA PHE A 249 4.20 17.55 -3.07
C PHE A 249 5.40 17.27 -2.16
N LEU A 250 6.59 17.11 -2.74
CA LEU A 250 7.81 16.87 -1.97
C LEU A 250 8.16 18.05 -1.07
N ASN A 251 8.02 19.29 -1.58
CA ASN A 251 8.24 20.51 -0.81
C ASN A 251 7.19 20.69 0.30
N ALA A 252 5.99 20.16 0.11
CA ALA A 252 4.92 20.14 1.12
C ALA A 252 5.15 19.07 2.23
N GLY A 253 6.22 18.27 2.14
CA GLY A 253 6.58 17.28 3.15
C GLY A 253 6.23 15.83 2.80
N ALA A 254 5.86 15.52 1.57
CA ALA A 254 5.74 14.15 1.12
C ALA A 254 7.12 13.51 0.95
N LEU A 255 7.26 12.24 1.35
CA LEU A 255 8.47 11.45 1.12
C LEU A 255 8.56 10.97 -0.33
N ARG A 256 7.41 10.62 -0.92
CA ARG A 256 7.29 10.14 -2.30
C ARG A 256 5.93 10.48 -2.90
N VAL A 257 5.91 10.46 -4.23
CA VAL A 257 4.68 10.62 -5.02
C VAL A 257 4.56 9.44 -5.96
N SER A 258 3.41 8.76 -5.96
CA SER A 258 3.14 7.65 -6.86
C SER A 258 1.99 8.01 -7.78
N ALA A 259 2.18 7.80 -9.08
CA ALA A 259 1.16 8.06 -10.06
C ALA A 259 0.82 6.82 -10.90
N TRP A 260 -0.38 6.84 -11.47
CA TRP A 260 -0.88 5.78 -12.32
C TRP A 260 -0.06 5.68 -13.59
N ALA A 261 0.45 4.49 -13.85
CA ALA A 261 0.99 4.24 -15.18
C ALA A 261 -0.13 4.27 -16.22
N PRO A 262 0.11 4.83 -17.40
CA PRO A 262 -0.87 4.81 -18.47
C PRO A 262 -1.29 3.39 -18.83
N HIS A 263 -2.58 3.21 -19.10
CA HIS A 263 -3.06 1.92 -19.58
C HIS A 263 -2.38 1.55 -20.90
N CYS A 264 -1.88 0.34 -21.01
CA CYS A 264 -1.22 -0.16 -22.20
C CYS A 264 -1.44 -1.68 -22.34
N ASP A 265 -1.29 -2.15 -23.57
CA ASP A 265 -1.54 -3.52 -23.98
C ASP A 265 -0.27 -4.27 -24.42
N SER A 266 0.89 -3.61 -24.37
CA SER A 266 2.15 -4.19 -24.78
C SER A 266 3.36 -3.65 -24.04
N GLU A 267 4.41 -4.48 -23.92
CA GLU A 267 5.68 -4.13 -23.29
C GLU A 267 6.34 -2.90 -23.93
N LYS A 268 6.27 -2.77 -25.24
CA LYS A 268 6.81 -1.62 -25.96
C LYS A 268 6.11 -0.33 -25.57
N ARG A 269 4.76 -0.32 -25.51
CA ARG A 269 3.98 0.84 -25.05
C ARG A 269 4.23 1.17 -23.60
N TRP A 270 4.31 0.17 -22.73
CA TRP A 270 4.65 0.36 -21.32
C TRP A 270 5.98 1.09 -21.18
N ALA A 271 7.03 0.59 -21.82
CA ALA A 271 8.36 1.18 -21.79
C ALA A 271 8.38 2.62 -22.34
N MET A 272 7.65 2.90 -23.42
CA MET A 272 7.54 4.26 -24.00
C MET A 272 6.82 5.21 -23.06
N ASN A 273 5.71 4.80 -22.49
CA ASN A 273 4.90 5.62 -21.58
C ASN A 273 5.68 5.99 -20.32
N LEU A 274 6.36 5.03 -19.70
CA LEU A 274 7.21 5.30 -18.54
C LEU A 274 8.42 6.19 -18.89
N ASN A 275 8.94 6.10 -20.13
CA ASN A 275 10.01 6.97 -20.59
C ASN A 275 9.61 8.45 -20.68
N ALA A 276 8.35 8.73 -20.94
CA ALA A 276 7.83 10.08 -21.04
C ALA A 276 7.56 10.76 -19.67
N TRP A 277 7.68 10.01 -18.57
CA TRP A 277 7.39 10.53 -17.23
C TRP A 277 8.48 11.44 -16.67
N PRO A 278 8.11 12.43 -15.85
CA PRO A 278 9.03 13.37 -15.22
C PRO A 278 9.92 12.66 -14.20
N ARG A 279 11.17 12.34 -14.59
CA ARG A 279 12.11 11.51 -13.82
C ARG A 279 13.17 12.27 -13.04
N ARG A 280 13.24 13.60 -13.17
CA ARG A 280 14.22 14.44 -12.47
C ARG A 280 13.61 15.74 -12.03
#